data_8b4aa30ae143f1593ef3644dceabcf80
#
_entry.id   8b4aa30ae143f1593ef3644dceabcf80
#
_cell.length_a   1.000
_cell.length_b   1.000
_cell.length_c   1.000
_cell.angle_alpha   90.00
_cell.angle_beta   90.00
_cell.angle_gamma   90.00
#
_symmetry.space_group_name_H-M   'P 1'
#
loop_
_entity.id
_entity.type
_entity.pdbx_description
1 polymer ?
#
loop_
_entity_poly.entity_id
_entity_poly.type
_entity_poly.pdbx_seq_one_letter_code
_entity_poly.pdbx_strand_id
1 'polypeptide(L)'
;MGVLEVKGSVNNLSKSQTLALDISTPQQISMEIPTLKKSNLKAKGNISVSGAAVNPVLKGNIDIPVITIPDMLLKMENMSVNLNGVIANGKGTLAKFTSGGITAQNLTSDFSFKDNVFYLKNLTGEAFDGKINGNISYNVINGKIGVIFKGSGMNAEKAIAGAAGLKNALSGTLGFDANVTLYGATDVEMMKNLKGKVFFEITDGTFGNIGRFENYLFAQNLQSNSIIKAAINSVAALPTVKNTAEFKSVSGNMAFNNGWASLSPIKTSGPSMSSYITGKYNLLNATANVIVLGRISAEVVSLLGPLGDLSVSKLTSYIPKFGTLTGNLINALTTDPKSENVSAIPLLSSGNKNYKDFKVVFNGGVESRSSVKSFKWLSKCDTSEIEQVTVKEQIENTKQAIQEAKQQKVEQLQKSLEESRAKAQEAKQQMQDAKEGLKNLKNLLK
;
A
#
# COMPACT_ATOMS: atom_id res chain seq x y z
N MET A 1 23.31 -28.32 24.03
CA MET A 1 23.75 -29.51 23.34
C MET A 1 22.73 -30.61 23.61
N GLY A 2 22.48 -31.50 22.66
CA GLY A 2 21.55 -32.61 22.82
C GLY A 2 22.23 -33.93 22.39
N VAL A 3 21.62 -35.07 22.76
CA VAL A 3 22.10 -36.41 22.41
C VAL A 3 21.29 -36.89 21.22
N LEU A 4 22.01 -37.35 20.17
CA LEU A 4 21.45 -38.06 19.03
C LEU A 4 21.84 -39.54 19.21
N GLU A 5 20.87 -40.40 19.34
CA GLU A 5 21.10 -41.86 19.36
C GLU A 5 20.91 -42.41 17.95
N VAL A 6 21.86 -43.21 17.51
CA VAL A 6 21.81 -43.96 16.25
C VAL A 6 22.01 -45.43 16.54
N LYS A 7 21.04 -46.28 16.17
CA LYS A 7 21.06 -47.72 16.32
C LYS A 7 20.78 -48.37 14.97
N GLY A 8 21.38 -49.51 14.71
CA GLY A 8 21.12 -50.27 13.49
C GLY A 8 22.36 -50.79 12.80
N SER A 9 22.26 -51.05 11.51
CA SER A 9 23.30 -51.67 10.71
C SER A 9 23.45 -51.07 9.32
N VAL A 10 24.66 -51.15 8.80
CA VAL A 10 24.98 -50.87 7.39
C VAL A 10 25.55 -52.14 6.80
N ASN A 11 24.86 -52.73 5.83
CA ASN A 11 25.24 -53.99 5.21
C ASN A 11 25.83 -53.73 3.81
N ASN A 12 26.61 -54.75 3.31
CA ASN A 12 27.23 -54.74 1.98
C ASN A 12 28.18 -53.53 1.73
N LEU A 13 29.11 -53.29 2.66
CA LEU A 13 30.03 -52.13 2.62
C LEU A 13 30.85 -52.00 1.34
N SER A 14 31.08 -53.13 0.62
CA SER A 14 31.91 -53.19 -0.60
C SER A 14 31.14 -53.07 -1.92
N LYS A 15 29.81 -53.03 -1.90
CA LYS A 15 28.95 -52.96 -3.10
C LYS A 15 27.75 -52.06 -2.88
N SER A 16 26.56 -52.55 -3.12
CA SER A 16 25.30 -51.82 -2.91
C SER A 16 24.99 -51.77 -1.41
N GLN A 17 25.43 -50.74 -0.74
CA GLN A 17 25.19 -50.55 0.70
C GLN A 17 23.70 -50.46 0.99
N THR A 18 23.24 -51.17 2.01
CA THR A 18 21.88 -51.09 2.53
C THR A 18 21.89 -50.60 3.97
N LEU A 19 20.97 -49.75 4.30
CA LEU A 19 20.82 -49.13 5.61
C LEU A 19 19.62 -49.73 6.35
N ALA A 20 19.79 -49.92 7.64
CA ALA A 20 18.72 -50.23 8.59
C ALA A 20 19.07 -49.50 9.90
N LEU A 21 18.72 -48.19 9.97
CA LEU A 21 19.10 -47.31 11.08
C LEU A 21 17.87 -46.69 11.72
N ASP A 22 17.87 -46.64 13.04
CA ASP A 22 16.94 -45.87 13.85
C ASP A 22 17.69 -44.69 14.49
N ILE A 23 17.27 -43.48 14.19
CA ILE A 23 17.83 -42.23 14.67
C ILE A 23 16.81 -41.58 15.60
N SER A 24 17.20 -41.32 16.84
CA SER A 24 16.31 -40.70 17.82
C SER A 24 16.99 -39.63 18.64
N THR A 25 16.20 -38.67 19.10
CA THR A 25 16.61 -37.69 20.09
C THR A 25 15.84 -37.96 21.38
N PRO A 26 16.45 -38.64 22.40
CA PRO A 26 15.77 -38.95 23.69
C PRO A 26 15.28 -37.69 24.39
N GLN A 27 16.02 -36.59 24.22
CA GLN A 27 15.68 -35.27 24.74
C GLN A 27 15.65 -34.27 23.60
N GLN A 28 14.97 -33.12 23.83
CA GLN A 28 14.99 -32.03 22.89
C GLN A 28 16.42 -31.52 22.68
N ILE A 29 16.85 -31.48 21.41
CA ILE A 29 18.13 -30.88 21.04
C ILE A 29 17.93 -29.39 20.68
N SER A 30 18.94 -28.59 20.97
CA SER A 30 18.97 -27.15 20.55
C SER A 30 20.18 -26.98 19.64
N MET A 31 19.94 -26.36 18.48
CA MET A 31 20.95 -26.15 17.45
C MET A 31 20.88 -24.70 16.95
N GLU A 32 22.03 -24.17 16.55
CA GLU A 32 22.13 -22.98 15.74
C GLU A 32 22.27 -23.39 14.27
N ILE A 33 21.60 -22.72 13.37
CA ILE A 33 21.76 -22.95 11.93
C ILE A 33 23.06 -22.25 11.50
N PRO A 34 24.10 -23.01 11.06
CA PRO A 34 25.46 -22.45 10.88
C PRO A 34 25.56 -21.25 9.95
N THR A 35 24.67 -21.15 8.95
CA THR A 35 24.62 -20.06 7.97
C THR A 35 23.80 -18.86 8.44
N LEU A 36 23.04 -19.00 9.54
CA LEU A 36 22.11 -17.99 10.05
C LEU A 36 22.47 -17.67 11.50
N LYS A 37 23.35 -16.69 11.68
CA LYS A 37 23.80 -16.25 13.01
C LYS A 37 22.62 -15.91 13.92
N LYS A 38 22.75 -16.26 15.20
CA LYS A 38 21.72 -16.09 16.24
C LYS A 38 20.43 -16.87 16.01
N SER A 39 20.41 -17.82 15.04
CA SER A 39 19.27 -18.71 14.90
C SER A 39 19.19 -19.68 16.07
N ASN A 40 17.96 -20.05 16.46
CA ASN A 40 17.71 -21.07 17.47
C ASN A 40 16.66 -22.04 16.92
N LEU A 41 17.06 -23.29 16.79
CA LEU A 41 16.18 -24.39 16.41
C LEU A 41 16.17 -25.39 17.55
N LYS A 42 14.99 -25.76 18.04
CA LYS A 42 14.77 -26.82 18.99
C LYS A 42 14.05 -27.97 18.30
N ALA A 43 14.55 -29.18 18.40
CA ALA A 43 13.94 -30.31 17.74
C ALA A 43 13.96 -31.57 18.60
N LYS A 44 12.97 -32.43 18.41
CA LYS A 44 12.89 -33.79 18.94
C LYS A 44 12.29 -34.71 17.87
N GLY A 45 12.79 -35.94 17.72
CA GLY A 45 12.22 -36.81 16.71
C GLY A 45 12.79 -38.25 16.73
N ASN A 46 12.11 -39.07 15.98
CA ASN A 46 12.50 -40.44 15.69
C ASN A 46 12.37 -40.67 14.18
N ILE A 47 13.44 -41.15 13.56
CA ILE A 47 13.50 -41.42 12.13
C ILE A 47 14.10 -42.81 11.92
N SER A 48 13.41 -43.68 11.18
CA SER A 48 13.98 -44.88 10.62
C SER A 48 14.49 -44.63 9.20
N VAL A 49 15.67 -45.11 8.91
CA VAL A 49 16.34 -45.01 7.61
C VAL A 49 16.56 -46.44 7.09
N SER A 50 15.97 -46.79 5.96
CA SER A 50 16.04 -48.15 5.42
C SER A 50 16.27 -48.16 3.90
N GLY A 51 16.75 -49.32 3.38
CA GLY A 51 16.93 -49.53 1.95
C GLY A 51 18.32 -49.12 1.43
N ALA A 52 18.45 -48.92 0.13
CA ALA A 52 19.74 -48.61 -0.50
C ALA A 52 20.31 -47.26 -0.03
N ALA A 53 21.58 -47.19 0.31
CA ALA A 53 22.23 -45.97 0.81
C ALA A 53 22.20 -44.80 -0.18
N VAL A 54 22.16 -45.11 -1.48
CA VAL A 54 22.04 -44.08 -2.55
C VAL A 54 20.65 -43.49 -2.67
N ASN A 55 19.63 -44.18 -2.13
CA ASN A 55 18.23 -43.72 -2.18
C ASN A 55 17.44 -44.28 -0.98
N PRO A 56 17.79 -43.90 0.25
CA PRO A 56 17.18 -44.47 1.45
C PRO A 56 15.72 -44.02 1.60
N VAL A 57 14.93 -44.90 2.19
CA VAL A 57 13.57 -44.60 2.61
C VAL A 57 13.62 -44.06 4.05
N LEU A 58 13.08 -42.87 4.26
CA LEU A 58 12.95 -42.23 5.57
C LEU A 58 11.51 -42.34 6.06
N LYS A 59 11.33 -42.80 7.29
CA LYS A 59 10.02 -42.82 7.98
C LYS A 59 10.19 -42.30 9.40
N GLY A 60 9.29 -41.45 9.86
CA GLY A 60 9.33 -40.96 11.23
C GLY A 60 8.77 -39.56 11.39
N ASN A 61 8.89 -39.06 12.60
CA ASN A 61 8.38 -37.73 12.97
C ASN A 61 9.49 -36.90 13.58
N ILE A 62 9.48 -35.60 13.25
CA ILE A 62 10.31 -34.57 13.86
C ILE A 62 9.39 -33.48 14.37
N ASP A 63 9.42 -33.21 15.66
CA ASP A 63 8.72 -32.08 16.27
C ASP A 63 9.70 -30.94 16.56
N ILE A 64 9.37 -29.76 16.10
CA ILE A 64 10.18 -28.58 16.22
C ILE A 64 9.33 -27.50 16.91
N PRO A 65 9.41 -27.41 18.25
CA PRO A 65 8.60 -26.47 19.02
C PRO A 65 8.84 -25.00 18.63
N VAL A 66 10.10 -24.67 18.29
CA VAL A 66 10.41 -23.29 17.89
C VAL A 66 11.62 -23.23 16.95
N ILE A 67 11.48 -22.39 15.90
CA ILE A 67 12.59 -21.89 15.11
C ILE A 67 12.53 -20.37 15.21
N THR A 68 13.66 -19.73 15.51
CA THR A 68 13.79 -18.29 15.53
C THR A 68 15.00 -17.87 14.71
N ILE A 69 14.83 -16.91 13.80
CA ILE A 69 15.87 -16.31 12.98
C ILE A 69 15.72 -14.79 13.11
N PRO A 70 16.39 -14.16 14.11
CA PRO A 70 16.18 -12.76 14.44
C PRO A 70 16.48 -11.79 13.29
N ASP A 71 17.52 -12.05 12.50
CA ASP A 71 17.93 -11.19 11.39
C ASP A 71 16.88 -11.15 10.26
N MET A 72 16.00 -12.16 10.17
CA MET A 72 14.88 -12.22 9.23
C MET A 72 13.53 -11.88 9.90
N LEU A 73 13.53 -11.46 11.16
CA LEU A 73 12.32 -11.29 11.99
C LEU A 73 11.39 -12.50 11.91
N LEU A 74 11.97 -13.71 11.74
CA LEU A 74 11.25 -14.95 11.49
C LEU A 74 11.12 -15.76 12.76
N LYS A 75 9.90 -16.23 13.05
CA LYS A 75 9.59 -17.18 14.11
C LYS A 75 8.58 -18.20 13.59
N MET A 76 8.87 -19.47 13.83
CA MET A 76 7.96 -20.60 13.61
C MET A 76 7.73 -21.31 14.92
N GLU A 77 6.48 -21.65 15.21
CA GLU A 77 6.09 -22.27 16.48
C GLU A 77 5.28 -23.55 16.22
N ASN A 78 5.64 -24.62 16.94
CA ASN A 78 4.99 -25.93 16.90
C ASN A 78 4.92 -26.50 15.47
N MET A 79 6.08 -26.69 14.86
CA MET A 79 6.21 -27.39 13.58
C MET A 79 6.34 -28.88 13.82
N SER A 80 5.59 -29.70 13.09
CA SER A 80 5.74 -31.14 13.04
C SER A 80 5.97 -31.60 11.60
N VAL A 81 6.95 -32.49 11.41
CA VAL A 81 7.33 -33.00 10.10
C VAL A 81 7.19 -34.54 10.16
N ASN A 82 6.33 -35.08 9.32
CA ASN A 82 6.18 -36.53 9.11
C ASN A 82 6.89 -36.93 7.83
N LEU A 83 7.94 -37.72 7.97
CA LEU A 83 8.70 -38.30 6.86
C LEU A 83 8.07 -39.63 6.45
N ASN A 84 7.79 -39.82 5.16
CA ASN A 84 7.26 -41.07 4.64
C ASN A 84 7.64 -41.25 3.17
N GLY A 85 8.78 -41.83 2.91
CA GLY A 85 9.22 -42.18 1.56
C GLY A 85 10.68 -41.97 1.28
N VAL A 86 11.03 -41.95 0.01
CA VAL A 86 12.40 -41.78 -0.45
C VAL A 86 12.85 -40.35 -0.22
N ILE A 87 13.99 -40.18 0.37
CA ILE A 87 14.67 -38.94 0.79
C ILE A 87 13.79 -37.68 0.78
N ALA A 88 13.51 -37.14 1.97
CA ALA A 88 12.86 -35.86 2.20
C ALA A 88 11.48 -35.66 1.53
N ASN A 89 10.64 -36.68 1.53
CA ASN A 89 9.22 -36.57 1.24
C ASN A 89 8.40 -36.73 2.52
N GLY A 90 7.31 -36.01 2.63
CA GLY A 90 6.43 -36.14 3.78
C GLY A 90 5.35 -35.05 3.87
N LYS A 91 4.82 -34.94 5.07
CA LYS A 91 3.86 -33.89 5.43
C LYS A 91 4.40 -33.04 6.57
N GLY A 92 4.17 -31.73 6.48
CA GLY A 92 4.50 -30.78 7.52
C GLY A 92 3.26 -30.06 8.03
N THR A 93 3.25 -29.77 9.32
CA THR A 93 2.30 -28.88 9.96
C THR A 93 3.06 -27.79 10.70
N LEU A 94 2.52 -26.58 10.76
CA LEU A 94 3.11 -25.47 11.48
C LEU A 94 1.97 -24.64 12.10
N ALA A 95 1.94 -24.61 13.43
CA ALA A 95 0.86 -23.92 14.11
C ALA A 95 0.89 -22.41 13.89
N LYS A 96 2.11 -21.82 13.91
CA LYS A 96 2.23 -20.37 13.71
C LYS A 96 3.55 -20.00 13.03
N PHE A 97 3.43 -19.17 12.02
CA PHE A 97 4.51 -18.49 11.31
C PHE A 97 4.41 -16.99 11.51
N THR A 98 5.53 -16.36 11.81
CA THR A 98 5.62 -14.88 11.88
C THR A 98 6.89 -14.44 11.17
N SER A 99 6.80 -13.46 10.28
CA SER A 99 7.96 -12.82 9.67
C SER A 99 7.60 -11.35 9.35
N GLY A 100 8.32 -10.41 9.97
CA GLY A 100 7.98 -9.00 9.89
C GLY A 100 6.55 -8.74 10.38
N GLY A 101 5.74 -8.11 9.54
CA GLY A 101 4.31 -7.84 9.81
C GLY A 101 3.35 -8.96 9.39
N ILE A 102 3.87 -10.08 8.85
CA ILE A 102 3.06 -11.20 8.34
C ILE A 102 2.92 -12.25 9.43
N THR A 103 1.69 -12.68 9.70
CA THR A 103 1.39 -13.81 10.57
C THR A 103 0.50 -14.80 9.81
N ALA A 104 0.87 -16.08 9.80
CA ALA A 104 0.05 -17.17 9.30
C ALA A 104 -0.08 -18.27 10.36
N GLN A 105 -1.19 -18.99 10.32
CA GLN A 105 -1.52 -20.02 11.32
C GLN A 105 -2.08 -21.29 10.66
N ASN A 106 -2.04 -22.40 11.40
CA ASN A 106 -2.63 -23.67 10.98
C ASN A 106 -2.14 -24.13 9.59
N LEU A 107 -0.85 -23.91 9.33
CA LEU A 107 -0.26 -24.26 8.05
C LEU A 107 -0.06 -25.79 7.95
N THR A 108 -0.48 -26.34 6.82
CA THR A 108 -0.22 -27.75 6.46
C THR A 108 0.29 -27.82 5.03
N SER A 109 1.20 -28.74 4.74
CA SER A 109 1.74 -28.91 3.39
C SER A 109 2.32 -30.29 3.20
N ASP A 110 2.25 -30.82 1.99
CA ASP A 110 3.13 -31.88 1.53
C ASP A 110 4.47 -31.27 1.14
N PHE A 111 5.57 -31.87 1.53
CA PHE A 111 6.90 -31.44 1.10
C PHE A 111 7.65 -32.54 0.35
N SER A 112 8.51 -32.13 -0.56
CA SER A 112 9.43 -33.03 -1.28
C SER A 112 10.69 -32.27 -1.67
N PHE A 113 11.81 -33.01 -1.75
CA PHE A 113 13.07 -32.49 -2.27
C PHE A 113 13.50 -33.35 -3.48
N LYS A 114 13.63 -32.68 -4.62
CA LYS A 114 14.02 -33.32 -5.88
C LYS A 114 14.82 -32.35 -6.74
N ASP A 115 15.88 -32.81 -7.39
CA ASP A 115 16.67 -32.03 -8.36
C ASP A 115 17.14 -30.66 -7.79
N ASN A 116 17.61 -30.68 -6.53
CA ASN A 116 18.02 -29.50 -5.77
C ASN A 116 16.90 -28.47 -5.54
N VAL A 117 15.65 -28.87 -5.67
CA VAL A 117 14.49 -28.03 -5.39
C VAL A 117 13.69 -28.61 -4.24
N PHE A 118 13.48 -27.82 -3.23
CA PHE A 118 12.54 -28.09 -2.15
C PHE A 118 11.16 -27.57 -2.53
N TYR A 119 10.17 -28.42 -2.45
CA TYR A 119 8.77 -28.10 -2.76
C TYR A 119 7.91 -28.19 -1.51
N LEU A 120 7.08 -27.20 -1.28
CA LEU A 120 5.87 -27.26 -0.46
C LEU A 120 4.67 -27.27 -1.40
N LYS A 121 3.90 -28.35 -1.39
CA LYS A 121 2.72 -28.54 -2.24
C LYS A 121 1.47 -28.64 -1.39
N ASN A 122 0.33 -28.27 -1.97
CA ASN A 122 -0.95 -28.32 -1.28
C ASN A 122 -0.92 -27.56 0.07
N LEU A 123 -0.11 -26.50 0.13
CA LEU A 123 -0.03 -25.67 1.32
C LEU A 123 -1.38 -25.03 1.56
N THR A 124 -1.90 -25.18 2.76
CA THR A 124 -3.12 -24.52 3.24
C THR A 124 -2.89 -23.93 4.61
N GLY A 125 -3.65 -22.90 4.95
CA GLY A 125 -3.58 -22.24 6.25
C GLY A 125 -4.41 -20.99 6.31
N GLU A 126 -4.17 -20.19 7.33
CA GLU A 126 -4.88 -18.94 7.61
C GLU A 126 -3.87 -17.79 7.74
N ALA A 127 -4.21 -16.65 7.14
CA ALA A 127 -3.46 -15.40 7.30
C ALA A 127 -4.40 -14.20 7.21
N PHE A 128 -4.17 -13.18 7.99
CA PHE A 128 -4.96 -11.93 7.97
C PHE A 128 -6.47 -12.17 8.09
N ASP A 129 -6.88 -13.08 8.98
CA ASP A 129 -8.27 -13.52 9.23
C ASP A 129 -8.92 -14.31 8.07
N GLY A 130 -8.21 -14.58 6.98
CA GLY A 130 -8.70 -15.33 5.83
C GLY A 130 -7.92 -16.61 5.58
N LYS A 131 -8.27 -17.28 4.50
CA LYS A 131 -7.65 -18.56 4.09
C LYS A 131 -6.60 -18.33 3.01
N ILE A 132 -5.52 -19.11 3.07
CA ILE A 132 -4.48 -19.18 2.04
C ILE A 132 -4.30 -20.61 1.57
N ASN A 133 -4.02 -20.78 0.29
CA ASN A 133 -3.58 -22.06 -0.28
C ASN A 133 -2.58 -21.81 -1.41
N GLY A 134 -1.72 -22.80 -1.67
CA GLY A 134 -0.74 -22.65 -2.75
C GLY A 134 0.40 -23.62 -2.71
N ASN A 135 1.44 -23.25 -3.43
CA ASN A 135 2.67 -24.04 -3.55
C ASN A 135 3.88 -23.11 -3.47
N ILE A 136 4.95 -23.59 -2.84
CA ILE A 136 6.25 -22.90 -2.81
C ILE A 136 7.30 -23.85 -3.38
N SER A 137 8.26 -23.33 -4.13
CA SER A 137 9.47 -24.02 -4.53
C SER A 137 10.69 -23.19 -4.17
N TYR A 138 11.75 -23.85 -3.72
CA TYR A 138 13.02 -23.22 -3.39
C TYR A 138 14.17 -24.02 -3.98
N ASN A 139 14.91 -23.45 -4.92
CA ASN A 139 16.10 -24.06 -5.48
C ASN A 139 17.30 -23.69 -4.61
N VAL A 140 17.91 -24.71 -3.96
CA VAL A 140 18.98 -24.54 -2.98
C VAL A 140 20.31 -24.11 -3.60
N ILE A 141 20.49 -24.28 -4.93
CA ILE A 141 21.73 -23.89 -5.63
C ILE A 141 21.74 -22.41 -5.98
N ASN A 142 20.66 -21.90 -6.53
CA ASN A 142 20.60 -20.53 -7.05
C ASN A 142 19.69 -19.59 -6.23
N GLY A 143 19.11 -20.08 -5.12
CA GLY A 143 18.26 -19.31 -4.24
C GLY A 143 16.92 -18.87 -4.84
N LYS A 144 16.53 -19.43 -6.01
CA LYS A 144 15.28 -19.05 -6.67
C LYS A 144 14.08 -19.60 -5.90
N ILE A 145 13.16 -18.70 -5.57
CA ILE A 145 11.89 -19.00 -4.94
C ILE A 145 10.78 -18.86 -5.98
N GLY A 146 9.92 -19.87 -6.11
CA GLY A 146 8.67 -19.79 -6.86
C GLY A 146 7.49 -19.86 -5.90
N VAL A 147 6.51 -19.00 -6.08
CA VAL A 147 5.32 -18.88 -5.22
C VAL A 147 4.08 -18.84 -6.10
N ILE A 148 3.18 -19.79 -5.86
CA ILE A 148 1.84 -19.81 -6.44
C ILE A 148 0.88 -19.84 -5.25
N PHE A 149 0.19 -18.73 -5.00
CA PHE A 149 -0.67 -18.59 -3.84
C PHE A 149 -2.02 -18.00 -4.21
N LYS A 150 -3.04 -18.44 -3.50
CA LYS A 150 -4.37 -17.83 -3.49
C LYS A 150 -4.75 -17.49 -2.05
N GLY A 151 -5.33 -16.31 -1.89
CA GLY A 151 -5.92 -15.86 -0.63
C GLY A 151 -7.38 -15.52 -0.83
N SER A 152 -8.21 -15.76 0.19
CA SER A 152 -9.63 -15.45 0.16
C SER A 152 -10.16 -15.07 1.54
N GLY A 153 -11.10 -14.13 1.57
CA GLY A 153 -11.76 -13.69 2.80
C GLY A 153 -10.82 -13.00 3.79
N MET A 154 -9.72 -12.42 3.32
CA MET A 154 -8.69 -11.82 4.16
C MET A 154 -9.08 -10.39 4.55
N ASN A 155 -8.67 -9.94 5.72
CA ASN A 155 -8.75 -8.55 6.12
C ASN A 155 -7.73 -7.73 5.34
N ALA A 156 -8.22 -6.87 4.43
CA ALA A 156 -7.37 -6.08 3.55
C ALA A 156 -6.45 -5.12 4.32
N GLU A 157 -6.92 -4.50 5.38
CA GLU A 157 -6.14 -3.58 6.20
C GLU A 157 -4.94 -4.29 6.86
N LYS A 158 -5.20 -5.45 7.49
CA LYS A 158 -4.14 -6.26 8.10
C LYS A 158 -3.14 -6.74 7.06
N ALA A 159 -3.62 -7.19 5.89
CA ALA A 159 -2.76 -7.69 4.83
C ALA A 159 -1.85 -6.59 4.26
N ILE A 160 -2.38 -5.41 3.98
CA ILE A 160 -1.62 -4.28 3.44
C ILE A 160 -0.69 -3.69 4.50
N ALA A 161 -1.13 -3.57 5.75
CA ALA A 161 -0.28 -3.13 6.84
C ALA A 161 0.88 -4.10 7.08
N GLY A 162 0.62 -5.41 7.06
CA GLY A 162 1.63 -6.45 7.27
C GLY A 162 2.62 -6.58 6.11
N ALA A 163 2.13 -6.59 4.86
CA ALA A 163 2.96 -6.82 3.68
C ALA A 163 3.67 -5.55 3.16
N ALA A 164 3.05 -4.37 3.28
CA ALA A 164 3.55 -3.11 2.72
C ALA A 164 3.85 -2.04 3.76
N GLY A 165 3.58 -2.28 5.05
CA GLY A 165 3.76 -1.28 6.12
C GLY A 165 2.75 -0.12 6.09
N LEU A 166 1.77 -0.16 5.21
CA LEU A 166 0.80 0.93 5.00
C LEU A 166 -0.41 0.74 5.92
N LYS A 167 -0.35 1.35 7.10
CA LYS A 167 -1.45 1.32 8.08
C LYS A 167 -2.59 2.25 7.65
N ASN A 168 -3.84 1.82 7.91
CA ASN A 168 -5.06 2.58 7.62
C ASN A 168 -5.15 3.04 6.15
N ALA A 169 -4.52 2.31 5.21
CA ALA A 169 -4.54 2.68 3.80
C ALA A 169 -5.89 2.35 3.17
N LEU A 170 -6.40 1.17 3.44
CA LEU A 170 -7.71 0.75 2.98
C LEU A 170 -8.24 -0.44 3.81
N SER A 171 -9.55 -0.55 3.95
CA SER A 171 -10.25 -1.67 4.58
C SER A 171 -11.01 -2.50 3.55
N GLY A 172 -11.61 -3.61 3.97
CA GLY A 172 -12.44 -4.47 3.14
C GLY A 172 -12.00 -5.93 3.18
N THR A 173 -12.63 -6.75 2.34
CA THR A 173 -12.34 -8.18 2.21
C THR A 173 -11.47 -8.43 0.98
N LEU A 174 -10.24 -8.93 1.20
CA LEU A 174 -9.24 -9.18 0.16
C LEU A 174 -9.28 -10.64 -0.31
N GLY A 175 -9.30 -10.82 -1.62
CA GLY A 175 -8.90 -12.02 -2.34
C GLY A 175 -7.73 -11.74 -3.28
N PHE A 176 -6.86 -12.73 -3.48
CA PHE A 176 -5.77 -12.60 -4.46
C PHE A 176 -5.39 -13.94 -5.09
N ASP A 177 -4.77 -13.87 -6.26
CA ASP A 177 -4.13 -14.98 -6.98
C ASP A 177 -2.75 -14.51 -7.43
N ALA A 178 -1.70 -15.12 -6.92
CA ALA A 178 -0.32 -14.75 -7.15
C ALA A 178 0.46 -15.90 -7.78
N ASN A 179 1.20 -15.59 -8.84
CA ASN A 179 2.18 -16.50 -9.45
C ASN A 179 3.45 -15.69 -9.72
N VAL A 180 4.41 -15.81 -8.82
CA VAL A 180 5.63 -15.00 -8.85
C VAL A 180 6.87 -15.86 -8.60
N THR A 181 7.99 -15.38 -9.11
CA THR A 181 9.33 -15.92 -8.82
C THR A 181 10.23 -14.79 -8.39
N LEU A 182 11.11 -15.07 -7.43
CA LEU A 182 12.08 -14.10 -6.93
C LEU A 182 13.39 -14.80 -6.56
N TYR A 183 14.47 -14.07 -6.50
CA TYR A 183 15.77 -14.51 -6.00
C TYR A 183 16.62 -13.31 -5.62
N GLY A 184 17.54 -13.51 -4.68
CA GLY A 184 18.45 -12.46 -4.19
C GLY A 184 18.86 -12.71 -2.75
N ALA A 185 19.98 -12.15 -2.34
CA ALA A 185 20.50 -12.22 -0.98
C ALA A 185 19.95 -11.10 -0.08
N THR A 186 19.42 -10.06 -0.68
CA THR A 186 18.85 -8.89 0.00
C THR A 186 17.43 -8.59 -0.50
N ASP A 187 16.64 -7.88 0.29
CA ASP A 187 15.28 -7.45 -0.09
C ASP A 187 15.29 -6.64 -1.39
N VAL A 188 16.28 -5.77 -1.58
CA VAL A 188 16.45 -4.98 -2.80
C VAL A 188 16.68 -5.86 -4.03
N GLU A 189 17.54 -6.89 -3.89
CA GLU A 189 17.77 -7.85 -4.98
C GLU A 189 16.52 -8.69 -5.24
N MET A 190 15.82 -9.15 -4.19
CA MET A 190 14.57 -9.88 -4.33
C MET A 190 13.50 -9.04 -5.04
N MET A 191 13.32 -7.77 -4.67
CA MET A 191 12.40 -6.85 -5.35
C MET A 191 12.80 -6.61 -6.81
N LYS A 192 14.09 -6.42 -7.09
CA LYS A 192 14.61 -6.24 -8.46
C LYS A 192 14.36 -7.47 -9.33
N ASN A 193 14.51 -8.67 -8.74
CA ASN A 193 14.40 -9.94 -9.45
C ASN A 193 12.99 -10.55 -9.36
N LEU A 194 12.05 -9.86 -8.70
CA LEU A 194 10.66 -10.28 -8.65
C LEU A 194 10.04 -10.27 -10.06
N LYS A 195 9.50 -11.42 -10.48
CA LYS A 195 8.81 -11.60 -11.76
C LYS A 195 7.53 -12.37 -11.56
N GLY A 196 6.51 -12.04 -12.34
CA GLY A 196 5.25 -12.76 -12.32
C GLY A 196 4.04 -11.85 -12.33
N LYS A 197 2.91 -12.39 -11.89
CA LYS A 197 1.62 -11.69 -11.91
C LYS A 197 0.89 -11.91 -10.61
N VAL A 198 0.15 -10.88 -10.19
CA VAL A 198 -0.79 -10.93 -9.08
C VAL A 198 -2.10 -10.31 -9.55
N PHE A 199 -3.17 -11.06 -9.45
CA PHE A 199 -4.53 -10.53 -9.48
C PHE A 199 -4.97 -10.31 -8.04
N PHE A 200 -5.70 -9.23 -7.78
CA PHE A 200 -6.34 -9.00 -6.47
C PHE A 200 -7.73 -8.40 -6.64
N GLU A 201 -8.57 -8.66 -5.67
CA GLU A 201 -9.88 -8.05 -5.53
C GLU A 201 -10.14 -7.76 -4.06
N ILE A 202 -10.62 -6.55 -3.78
CA ILE A 202 -11.03 -6.12 -2.44
C ILE A 202 -12.46 -5.65 -2.54
N THR A 203 -13.33 -6.18 -1.70
CA THR A 203 -14.76 -5.85 -1.71
C THR A 203 -15.19 -5.18 -0.42
N ASP A 204 -16.24 -4.37 -0.53
CA ASP A 204 -16.95 -3.76 0.60
C ASP A 204 -16.01 -3.05 1.59
N GLY A 205 -15.29 -2.06 1.11
CA GLY A 205 -14.26 -1.39 1.87
C GLY A 205 -14.29 0.13 1.82
N THR A 206 -13.29 0.70 2.50
CA THR A 206 -13.07 2.15 2.53
C THR A 206 -11.59 2.45 2.32
N PHE A 207 -11.30 3.55 1.65
CA PHE A 207 -9.96 4.10 1.56
C PHE A 207 -9.69 5.00 2.78
N GLY A 208 -8.80 4.63 3.66
CA GLY A 208 -8.59 5.30 4.95
C GLY A 208 -8.01 6.72 4.89
N ASN A 209 -7.27 7.05 3.83
CA ASN A 209 -6.57 8.33 3.68
C ASN A 209 -7.10 9.22 2.54
N ILE A 210 -8.22 8.88 1.93
CA ILE A 210 -8.72 9.58 0.73
C ILE A 210 -9.35 10.94 1.05
N GLY A 211 -9.83 11.21 2.25
CA GLY A 211 -10.20 12.59 2.62
C GLY A 211 -9.04 13.59 2.47
N ARG A 212 -7.78 13.07 2.37
CA ARG A 212 -6.63 13.85 1.92
C ARG A 212 -6.47 13.87 0.40
N PHE A 213 -7.00 12.89 -0.32
CA PHE A 213 -6.87 12.76 -1.77
C PHE A 213 -7.73 13.82 -2.50
N GLU A 214 -8.90 14.16 -2.01
CA GLU A 214 -9.70 15.27 -2.51
C GLU A 214 -8.95 16.59 -2.37
N ASN A 215 -8.37 16.85 -1.22
CA ASN A 215 -7.47 17.99 -1.02
C ASN A 215 -6.23 17.91 -1.93
N TYR A 216 -5.79 16.70 -2.27
CA TYR A 216 -4.65 16.44 -3.14
C TYR A 216 -4.95 16.72 -4.61
N LEU A 217 -6.08 16.27 -5.11
CA LEU A 217 -6.49 16.45 -6.49
C LEU A 217 -6.75 17.92 -6.82
N PHE A 218 -7.33 18.65 -5.88
CA PHE A 218 -7.77 20.02 -6.11
C PHE A 218 -6.76 21.09 -5.70
N ALA A 219 -5.93 20.83 -4.68
CA ALA A 219 -5.03 21.85 -4.15
C ALA A 219 -3.76 22.11 -4.99
N GLN A 220 -3.29 21.15 -5.77
CA GLN A 220 -1.94 21.23 -6.33
C GLN A 220 -1.83 21.87 -7.71
N ASN A 221 -2.71 21.53 -8.64
CA ASN A 221 -2.62 22.08 -9.99
C ASN A 221 -3.17 23.50 -10.14
N LEU A 222 -3.84 23.97 -9.11
CA LEU A 222 -4.52 25.25 -9.10
C LEU A 222 -3.75 26.30 -8.29
N GLN A 223 -2.70 25.90 -7.55
CA GLN A 223 -1.89 26.82 -6.72
C GLN A 223 -1.05 27.82 -7.51
N SER A 224 -0.82 27.59 -8.80
CA SER A 224 -0.12 28.55 -9.67
C SER A 224 -0.98 29.77 -10.01
N ASN A 225 -2.29 29.72 -9.77
CA ASN A 225 -3.23 30.80 -10.06
C ASN A 225 -3.87 31.30 -8.77
N SER A 226 -3.61 32.56 -8.38
CA SER A 226 -4.04 33.17 -7.12
C SER A 226 -5.56 33.21 -6.90
N ILE A 227 -6.34 33.26 -7.99
CA ILE A 227 -7.81 33.28 -7.96
C ILE A 227 -8.37 31.90 -7.63
N ILE A 228 -7.77 30.87 -8.19
CA ILE A 228 -8.14 29.49 -7.95
C ILE A 228 -7.74 29.06 -6.54
N LYS A 229 -6.62 29.56 -6.02
CA LYS A 229 -6.18 29.34 -4.65
C LYS A 229 -7.18 29.85 -3.61
N ALA A 230 -7.83 31.00 -3.86
CA ALA A 230 -8.88 31.54 -3.00
C ALA A 230 -10.15 30.68 -3.04
N ALA A 231 -10.55 30.18 -4.20
CA ALA A 231 -11.70 29.29 -4.36
C ALA A 231 -11.47 27.93 -3.69
N ILE A 232 -10.24 27.39 -3.75
CA ILE A 232 -9.87 26.11 -3.13
C ILE A 232 -9.79 26.22 -1.61
N ASN A 233 -9.31 27.33 -1.07
CA ASN A 233 -9.28 27.52 0.38
C ASN A 233 -10.69 27.51 0.99
N SER A 234 -11.71 27.92 0.23
CA SER A 234 -13.11 27.80 0.64
C SER A 234 -13.64 26.36 0.57
N VAL A 235 -13.07 25.52 -0.31
CA VAL A 235 -13.42 24.09 -0.46
C VAL A 235 -12.69 23.22 0.58
N ALA A 236 -11.49 23.60 0.99
CA ALA A 236 -10.73 22.88 2.03
C ALA A 236 -11.41 22.91 3.43
N ALA A 237 -12.41 23.78 3.62
CA ALA A 237 -13.24 23.86 4.81
C ALA A 237 -14.51 22.98 4.75
N LEU A 238 -14.74 22.25 3.63
CA LEU A 238 -15.91 21.39 3.50
C LEU A 238 -15.77 20.16 4.41
N PRO A 239 -16.87 19.74 5.07
CA PRO A 239 -16.86 18.50 5.83
C PRO A 239 -16.47 17.34 4.91
N THR A 240 -15.58 16.49 5.38
CA THR A 240 -15.16 15.26 4.70
C THR A 240 -16.37 14.52 4.15
N VAL A 241 -16.45 14.38 2.85
CA VAL A 241 -17.52 13.65 2.19
C VAL A 241 -17.31 12.17 2.47
N LYS A 242 -17.91 11.67 3.55
CA LYS A 242 -17.75 10.28 4.03
C LYS A 242 -17.94 9.24 2.92
N ASN A 243 -18.77 9.52 1.94
CA ASN A 243 -19.16 8.56 0.90
C ASN A 243 -18.16 8.42 -0.25
N THR A 244 -17.17 9.30 -0.40
CA THR A 244 -16.15 9.16 -1.44
C THR A 244 -15.07 8.16 -1.08
N ALA A 245 -14.89 7.89 0.20
CA ALA A 245 -13.96 6.89 0.69
C ALA A 245 -14.47 5.45 0.52
N GLU A 246 -15.78 5.24 0.41
CA GLU A 246 -16.37 3.91 0.29
C GLU A 246 -16.25 3.36 -1.13
N PHE A 247 -15.96 2.06 -1.23
CA PHE A 247 -16.01 1.33 -2.48
C PHE A 247 -16.72 -0.03 -2.33
N LYS A 248 -17.38 -0.45 -3.40
CA LYS A 248 -17.94 -1.79 -3.53
C LYS A 248 -16.89 -2.80 -3.95
N SER A 249 -16.01 -2.39 -4.85
CA SER A 249 -14.90 -3.23 -5.31
C SER A 249 -13.68 -2.41 -5.74
N VAL A 250 -12.51 -2.97 -5.48
CA VAL A 250 -11.22 -2.57 -6.06
C VAL A 250 -10.59 -3.83 -6.59
N SER A 251 -10.32 -3.91 -7.88
CA SER A 251 -9.69 -5.09 -8.48
C SER A 251 -8.66 -4.71 -9.52
N GLY A 252 -7.67 -5.57 -9.73
CA GLY A 252 -6.64 -5.31 -10.73
C GLY A 252 -5.64 -6.42 -10.90
N ASN A 253 -4.85 -6.28 -11.95
CA ASN A 253 -3.70 -7.13 -12.24
C ASN A 253 -2.42 -6.31 -12.12
N MET A 254 -1.43 -6.89 -11.47
CA MET A 254 -0.07 -6.37 -11.41
C MET A 254 0.90 -7.38 -12.03
N ALA A 255 1.74 -6.92 -12.95
CA ALA A 255 2.83 -7.71 -13.50
C ALA A 255 4.17 -7.15 -13.03
N PHE A 256 4.96 -8.01 -12.40
CA PHE A 256 6.26 -7.65 -11.83
C PHE A 256 7.40 -8.01 -12.76
N ASN A 257 8.32 -7.07 -13.00
CA ASN A 257 9.56 -7.28 -13.73
C ASN A 257 10.57 -6.17 -13.44
N ASN A 258 11.83 -6.54 -13.14
CA ASN A 258 12.95 -5.61 -12.94
C ASN A 258 12.67 -4.46 -11.95
N GLY A 259 12.08 -4.77 -10.80
CA GLY A 259 11.76 -3.78 -9.77
C GLY A 259 10.54 -2.91 -10.09
N TRP A 260 9.80 -3.21 -11.16
CA TRP A 260 8.57 -2.50 -11.52
C TRP A 260 7.35 -3.39 -11.38
N ALA A 261 6.26 -2.82 -10.89
CA ALA A 261 4.92 -3.35 -10.97
C ALA A 261 4.14 -2.59 -12.06
N SER A 262 3.80 -3.27 -13.15
CA SER A 262 2.91 -2.72 -14.19
C SER A 262 1.46 -2.97 -13.77
N LEU A 263 0.67 -1.91 -13.73
CA LEU A 263 -0.75 -1.92 -13.36
C LEU A 263 -1.59 -2.08 -14.63
N SER A 264 -2.41 -3.15 -14.72
CA SER A 264 -3.09 -3.48 -15.96
C SER A 264 -4.50 -4.00 -15.73
N PRO A 265 -5.52 -3.20 -15.87
CA PRO A 265 -5.77 -1.96 -15.14
C PRO A 265 -6.20 -2.25 -13.69
N ILE A 266 -6.07 -1.28 -12.80
CA ILE A 266 -6.77 -1.32 -11.51
C ILE A 266 -8.10 -0.59 -11.69
N LYS A 267 -9.21 -1.22 -11.30
CA LYS A 267 -10.56 -0.67 -11.37
C LYS A 267 -11.12 -0.52 -9.97
N THR A 268 -11.72 0.62 -9.69
CA THR A 268 -12.48 0.83 -8.46
C THR A 268 -13.93 1.14 -8.80
N SER A 269 -14.86 0.64 -8.01
CA SER A 269 -16.28 0.98 -8.13
C SER A 269 -16.81 1.31 -6.74
N GLY A 270 -17.20 2.55 -6.54
CA GLY A 270 -17.78 3.06 -5.30
C GLY A 270 -19.10 3.77 -5.53
N PRO A 271 -19.86 4.07 -4.48
CA PRO A 271 -21.16 4.73 -4.61
C PRO A 271 -21.06 6.15 -5.17
N SER A 272 -20.00 6.86 -4.83
CA SER A 272 -19.80 8.25 -5.22
C SER A 272 -18.57 8.47 -6.12
N MET A 273 -17.65 7.50 -6.18
CA MET A 273 -16.45 7.59 -7.00
C MET A 273 -16.05 6.23 -7.58
N SER A 274 -15.70 6.21 -8.85
CA SER A 274 -15.12 5.05 -9.54
C SER A 274 -13.87 5.47 -10.30
N SER A 275 -12.94 4.54 -10.54
CA SER A 275 -11.73 4.84 -11.29
C SER A 275 -11.21 3.68 -12.13
N TYR A 276 -10.45 4.03 -13.15
CA TYR A 276 -9.69 3.15 -14.03
C TYR A 276 -8.25 3.64 -14.03
N ILE A 277 -7.34 2.84 -13.46
CA ILE A 277 -5.96 3.22 -13.18
C ILE A 277 -5.03 2.34 -14.00
N THR A 278 -4.12 2.97 -14.75
CA THR A 278 -3.07 2.30 -15.51
C THR A 278 -1.72 2.94 -15.25
N GLY A 279 -0.65 2.20 -15.47
CA GLY A 279 0.70 2.73 -15.31
C GLY A 279 1.67 1.77 -14.68
N LYS A 280 2.67 2.31 -13.99
CA LYS A 280 3.76 1.54 -13.38
C LYS A 280 4.13 2.11 -12.00
N TYR A 281 4.47 1.22 -11.09
CA TYR A 281 5.01 1.53 -9.77
C TYR A 281 6.41 0.92 -9.62
N ASN A 282 7.36 1.70 -9.18
CA ASN A 282 8.72 1.24 -8.91
C ASN A 282 8.84 0.80 -7.45
N LEU A 283 9.12 -0.49 -7.25
CA LEU A 283 9.24 -1.11 -5.92
C LEU A 283 10.48 -0.65 -5.15
N LEU A 284 11.53 -0.20 -5.87
CA LEU A 284 12.83 0.11 -5.25
C LEU A 284 12.89 1.51 -4.64
N ASN A 285 12.17 2.47 -5.23
CA ASN A 285 12.21 3.87 -4.81
C ASN A 285 10.83 4.48 -4.55
N ALA A 286 9.79 3.65 -4.47
CA ALA A 286 8.41 4.05 -4.19
C ALA A 286 7.90 5.18 -5.11
N THR A 287 8.29 5.16 -6.40
CA THR A 287 7.80 6.11 -7.39
C THR A 287 6.75 5.48 -8.29
N ALA A 288 5.77 6.27 -8.71
CA ALA A 288 4.73 5.84 -9.62
C ALA A 288 4.66 6.74 -10.86
N ASN A 289 4.32 6.15 -11.99
CA ASN A 289 3.92 6.84 -13.21
C ASN A 289 2.58 6.25 -13.62
N VAL A 290 1.50 6.89 -13.21
CA VAL A 290 0.14 6.37 -13.39
C VAL A 290 -0.80 7.43 -13.95
N ILE A 291 -1.78 6.94 -14.71
CA ILE A 291 -2.92 7.71 -15.20
C ILE A 291 -4.16 7.15 -14.52
N VAL A 292 -4.93 8.04 -13.91
CA VAL A 292 -6.22 7.75 -13.30
C VAL A 292 -7.29 8.42 -14.14
N LEU A 293 -8.17 7.64 -14.75
CA LEU A 293 -9.45 8.11 -15.26
C LEU A 293 -10.48 7.84 -14.18
N GLY A 294 -11.19 8.85 -13.75
CA GLY A 294 -12.13 8.73 -12.64
C GLY A 294 -13.51 9.26 -13.01
N ARG A 295 -14.49 8.80 -12.28
CA ARG A 295 -15.90 9.19 -12.33
C ARG A 295 -16.36 9.55 -10.94
N ILE A 296 -16.96 10.70 -10.78
CA ILE A 296 -17.41 11.21 -9.48
C ILE A 296 -18.87 11.67 -9.58
N SER A 297 -19.69 11.34 -8.58
CA SER A 297 -21.12 11.70 -8.57
C SER A 297 -21.32 13.22 -8.55
N ALA A 298 -22.38 13.68 -9.18
CA ALA A 298 -22.72 15.11 -9.21
C ALA A 298 -22.96 15.70 -7.81
N GLU A 299 -23.41 14.89 -6.87
CA GLU A 299 -23.57 15.30 -5.46
C GLU A 299 -22.23 15.71 -4.85
N VAL A 300 -21.19 14.91 -5.04
CA VAL A 300 -19.84 15.25 -4.58
C VAL A 300 -19.28 16.43 -5.35
N VAL A 301 -19.50 16.47 -6.68
CA VAL A 301 -19.09 17.60 -7.52
C VAL A 301 -19.74 18.91 -7.07
N SER A 302 -21.01 18.89 -6.64
CA SER A 302 -21.70 20.10 -6.14
C SER A 302 -21.06 20.67 -4.87
N LEU A 303 -20.46 19.82 -4.04
CA LEU A 303 -19.72 20.24 -2.85
C LEU A 303 -18.41 20.96 -3.19
N LEU A 304 -17.88 20.74 -4.39
CA LEU A 304 -16.68 21.44 -4.89
C LEU A 304 -17.01 22.87 -5.38
N GLY A 305 -18.28 23.29 -5.28
CA GLY A 305 -18.72 24.60 -5.66
C GLY A 305 -18.47 24.92 -7.15
N PRO A 306 -18.00 26.15 -7.49
CA PRO A 306 -17.79 26.56 -8.87
C PRO A 306 -16.80 25.70 -9.66
N LEU A 307 -15.84 25.07 -8.98
CA LEU A 307 -14.88 24.16 -9.59
C LEU A 307 -15.51 22.82 -10.02
N GLY A 308 -16.59 22.42 -9.39
CA GLY A 308 -17.35 21.25 -9.77
C GLY A 308 -18.33 21.51 -10.91
N ASP A 309 -18.85 22.74 -11.01
CA ASP A 309 -19.76 23.15 -12.07
C ASP A 309 -19.00 23.97 -13.13
N LEU A 310 -18.36 23.25 -14.04
CA LEU A 310 -17.59 23.84 -15.16
C LEU A 310 -18.45 24.49 -16.25
N SER A 311 -19.71 24.88 -15.96
CA SER A 311 -20.43 25.75 -16.91
C SER A 311 -19.70 27.10 -17.02
N VAL A 312 -19.42 27.49 -18.23
CA VAL A 312 -18.72 28.76 -18.52
C VAL A 312 -19.44 29.93 -17.84
N SER A 313 -20.77 29.93 -17.82
CA SER A 313 -21.61 30.95 -17.18
C SER A 313 -21.38 31.06 -15.66
N LYS A 314 -21.18 29.94 -14.95
CA LYS A 314 -20.89 29.96 -13.52
C LYS A 314 -19.43 30.27 -13.19
N LEU A 315 -18.50 29.75 -13.96
CA LEU A 315 -17.07 30.11 -13.82
C LEU A 315 -16.85 31.61 -14.05
N THR A 316 -17.51 32.20 -15.06
CA THR A 316 -17.42 33.64 -15.33
C THR A 316 -18.12 34.51 -14.30
N SER A 317 -19.11 34.02 -13.56
CA SER A 317 -19.74 34.75 -12.46
C SER A 317 -18.85 34.86 -11.21
N TYR A 318 -17.94 33.96 -11.02
CA TYR A 318 -17.00 33.94 -9.87
C TYR A 318 -15.63 34.54 -10.21
N ILE A 319 -15.24 34.54 -11.48
CA ILE A 319 -14.00 35.16 -11.96
C ILE A 319 -14.39 36.46 -12.65
N PRO A 320 -13.86 37.62 -12.20
CA PRO A 320 -14.09 38.87 -12.89
C PRO A 320 -13.77 38.70 -14.37
N LYS A 321 -14.68 39.12 -15.24
CA LYS A 321 -14.75 38.88 -16.68
C LYS A 321 -13.41 39.08 -17.42
N PHE A 322 -12.70 37.95 -17.69
CA PHE A 322 -11.46 37.95 -18.48
C PHE A 322 -11.62 37.04 -19.71
N GLY A 323 -12.01 37.54 -20.84
CA GLY A 323 -12.36 36.73 -22.02
C GLY A 323 -11.25 35.77 -22.50
N THR A 324 -10.01 36.22 -22.65
CA THR A 324 -8.88 35.40 -23.09
C THR A 324 -8.28 34.50 -21.97
N LEU A 325 -8.27 34.99 -20.74
CA LEU A 325 -7.83 34.21 -19.57
C LEU A 325 -8.81 33.07 -19.25
N THR A 326 -10.10 33.24 -19.49
CA THR A 326 -11.12 32.22 -19.26
C THR A 326 -10.94 31.04 -20.21
N GLY A 327 -10.65 31.27 -21.49
CA GLY A 327 -10.35 30.19 -22.46
C GLY A 327 -9.11 29.42 -22.09
N ASN A 328 -8.03 30.07 -21.68
CA ASN A 328 -6.80 29.40 -21.24
C ASN A 328 -7.02 28.61 -19.94
N LEU A 329 -7.81 29.13 -19.01
CA LEU A 329 -8.15 28.45 -17.77
C LEU A 329 -9.00 27.20 -18.02
N ILE A 330 -10.00 27.30 -18.87
CA ILE A 330 -10.85 26.17 -19.27
C ILE A 330 -10.01 25.09 -19.93
N ASN A 331 -9.12 25.42 -20.86
CA ASN A 331 -8.22 24.48 -21.52
C ASN A 331 -7.21 23.85 -20.54
N ALA A 332 -6.83 24.55 -19.48
CA ALA A 332 -5.99 24.01 -18.41
C ALA A 332 -6.74 22.99 -17.54
N LEU A 333 -8.07 23.20 -17.33
CA LEU A 333 -8.90 22.39 -16.43
C LEU A 333 -9.68 21.30 -17.14
N THR A 334 -9.79 21.34 -18.46
CA THR A 334 -10.60 20.38 -19.24
C THR A 334 -9.81 19.71 -20.34
N THR A 335 -10.28 18.54 -20.75
CA THR A 335 -9.79 17.84 -21.95
C THR A 335 -10.98 17.14 -22.63
N ASP A 336 -10.89 16.94 -23.96
CA ASP A 336 -11.96 16.26 -24.72
C ASP A 336 -12.09 14.81 -24.25
N PRO A 337 -13.27 14.38 -23.77
CA PRO A 337 -13.51 12.99 -23.35
C PRO A 337 -13.28 11.99 -24.49
N LYS A 338 -13.38 12.40 -25.76
CA LYS A 338 -13.08 11.53 -26.92
C LYS A 338 -11.60 11.18 -27.04
N SER A 339 -10.71 11.97 -26.44
CA SER A 339 -9.27 11.68 -26.42
C SER A 339 -8.89 10.59 -25.40
N GLU A 340 -9.83 10.17 -24.55
CA GLU A 340 -9.60 9.27 -23.43
C GLU A 340 -10.58 8.09 -23.47
N ASN A 341 -10.18 6.95 -22.90
CA ASN A 341 -11.02 5.76 -22.81
C ASN A 341 -12.01 5.84 -21.63
N VAL A 342 -12.94 6.80 -21.69
CA VAL A 342 -13.94 7.03 -20.62
C VAL A 342 -14.90 5.83 -20.43
N SER A 343 -15.10 5.04 -21.47
CA SER A 343 -15.93 3.82 -21.42
C SER A 343 -15.32 2.72 -20.54
N ALA A 344 -14.01 2.79 -20.27
CA ALA A 344 -13.31 1.86 -19.40
C ALA A 344 -13.53 2.16 -17.90
N ILE A 345 -13.98 3.38 -17.56
CA ILE A 345 -14.24 3.78 -16.18
C ILE A 345 -15.49 3.01 -15.68
N PRO A 346 -15.41 2.26 -14.56
CA PRO A 346 -16.57 1.56 -14.04
C PRO A 346 -17.71 2.53 -13.69
N LEU A 347 -18.93 2.04 -13.79
CA LEU A 347 -20.09 2.78 -13.31
C LEU A 347 -20.04 2.94 -11.79
N LEU A 348 -20.69 3.99 -11.28
CA LEU A 348 -20.87 4.15 -9.84
C LEU A 348 -21.72 2.99 -9.31
N SER A 349 -21.31 2.41 -8.18
CA SER A 349 -22.02 1.27 -7.58
C SER A 349 -23.42 1.65 -7.05
N SER A 350 -23.69 2.94 -6.83
CA SER A 350 -25.02 3.48 -6.53
C SER A 350 -26.01 3.41 -7.70
N GLY A 351 -25.52 3.15 -8.92
CA GLY A 351 -26.33 3.24 -10.15
C GLY A 351 -26.64 4.68 -10.60
N ASN A 352 -26.10 5.68 -9.89
CA ASN A 352 -26.30 7.09 -10.24
C ASN A 352 -25.68 7.39 -11.62
N LYS A 353 -26.48 7.93 -12.54
CA LYS A 353 -26.08 8.32 -13.88
C LYS A 353 -25.65 9.79 -13.98
N ASN A 354 -25.84 10.56 -12.92
CA ASN A 354 -25.43 11.96 -12.87
C ASN A 354 -24.04 12.06 -12.24
N TYR A 355 -23.02 12.15 -13.08
CA TYR A 355 -21.61 12.17 -12.70
C TYR A 355 -20.78 13.02 -13.65
N LYS A 356 -19.56 13.35 -13.23
CA LYS A 356 -18.51 13.92 -14.07
C LYS A 356 -17.28 13.04 -14.10
N ASP A 357 -16.66 12.93 -15.27
CA ASP A 357 -15.43 12.19 -15.47
C ASP A 357 -14.22 13.12 -15.41
N PHE A 358 -13.09 12.60 -14.90
CA PHE A 358 -11.84 13.36 -14.76
C PHE A 358 -10.62 12.50 -15.10
N LYS A 359 -9.50 13.15 -15.38
CA LYS A 359 -8.18 12.54 -15.58
C LYS A 359 -7.17 13.13 -14.62
N VAL A 360 -6.38 12.26 -13.99
CA VAL A 360 -5.20 12.64 -13.20
C VAL A 360 -3.98 11.98 -13.78
N VAL A 361 -2.90 12.74 -13.94
CA VAL A 361 -1.58 12.22 -14.25
C VAL A 361 -0.69 12.36 -13.03
N PHE A 362 -0.18 11.23 -12.57
CA PHE A 362 0.71 11.15 -11.44
C PHE A 362 2.09 10.66 -11.88
N ASN A 363 3.16 11.38 -11.52
CA ASN A 363 4.53 10.97 -11.82
C ASN A 363 5.48 11.45 -10.72
N GLY A 364 6.01 10.53 -9.94
CA GLY A 364 6.94 10.81 -8.84
C GLY A 364 6.72 9.94 -7.60
N GLY A 365 7.26 10.34 -6.46
CA GLY A 365 7.10 9.64 -5.19
C GLY A 365 5.64 9.65 -4.72
N VAL A 366 5.16 8.49 -4.26
CA VAL A 366 3.73 8.34 -3.87
C VAL A 366 3.34 9.19 -2.68
N GLU A 367 4.27 9.56 -1.83
CA GLU A 367 4.06 10.45 -0.69
C GLU A 367 4.22 11.94 -1.04
N SER A 368 4.74 12.24 -2.23
CA SER A 368 5.01 13.63 -2.63
C SER A 368 3.80 14.26 -3.32
N ARG A 369 3.36 15.38 -2.77
CA ARG A 369 2.30 16.18 -3.37
C ARG A 369 2.63 16.70 -4.77
N SER A 370 3.90 17.00 -5.05
CA SER A 370 4.37 17.48 -6.37
C SER A 370 4.30 16.40 -7.47
N SER A 371 3.99 15.16 -7.11
CA SER A 371 3.87 14.04 -8.05
C SER A 371 2.58 14.06 -8.88
N VAL A 372 1.54 14.76 -8.44
CA VAL A 372 0.38 15.05 -9.28
C VAL A 372 0.78 16.10 -10.31
N LYS A 373 0.86 15.72 -11.58
CA LYS A 373 1.31 16.60 -12.69
C LYS A 373 0.17 17.32 -13.37
N SER A 374 -1.00 16.71 -13.44
CA SER A 374 -2.18 17.37 -13.99
C SER A 374 -3.47 16.73 -13.44
N PHE A 375 -4.47 17.58 -13.28
CA PHE A 375 -5.86 17.20 -13.10
C PHE A 375 -6.67 17.87 -14.19
N LYS A 376 -7.54 17.15 -14.88
CA LYS A 376 -8.42 17.70 -15.90
C LYS A 376 -9.78 17.04 -15.84
N TRP A 377 -10.84 17.84 -16.00
CA TRP A 377 -12.18 17.33 -16.25
C TRP A 377 -12.29 16.81 -17.68
N LEU A 378 -12.98 15.70 -17.87
CA LEU A 378 -13.29 15.14 -19.18
C LEU A 378 -14.64 15.69 -19.64
N SER A 379 -14.63 16.92 -20.11
CA SER A 379 -15.84 17.59 -20.62
C SER A 379 -15.48 18.46 -21.82
N LYS A 380 -16.37 18.52 -22.80
CA LYS A 380 -16.30 19.57 -23.83
C LYS A 380 -16.80 20.87 -23.21
N CYS A 381 -15.95 21.87 -23.17
CA CYS A 381 -16.41 23.23 -22.94
C CYS A 381 -16.81 23.84 -24.27
N ASP A 382 -18.06 24.23 -24.39
CA ASP A 382 -18.50 25.07 -25.50
C ASP A 382 -18.00 26.48 -25.25
N THR A 383 -16.97 26.89 -26.00
CA THR A 383 -16.38 28.24 -25.92
C THR A 383 -17.18 29.26 -26.68
N SER A 384 -18.27 28.87 -27.36
CA SER A 384 -19.14 29.79 -28.11
C SER A 384 -19.92 30.76 -27.22
N GLU A 385 -20.07 30.49 -25.91
CA GLU A 385 -20.74 31.36 -24.93
C GLU A 385 -19.82 32.42 -24.31
N ILE A 386 -18.55 32.50 -24.72
CA ILE A 386 -17.62 33.50 -24.16
C ILE A 386 -17.88 34.84 -24.87
N GLU A 387 -18.63 35.71 -24.22
CA GLU A 387 -18.76 37.10 -24.67
C GLU A 387 -17.39 37.79 -24.71
N GLN A 388 -17.11 38.49 -25.82
CA GLN A 388 -15.91 39.29 -25.97
C GLN A 388 -16.02 40.53 -25.06
N VAL A 389 -15.32 40.51 -23.94
CA VAL A 389 -15.20 41.64 -23.02
C VAL A 389 -14.06 42.54 -23.47
N THR A 390 -14.28 43.83 -23.50
CA THR A 390 -13.29 44.80 -23.97
C THR A 390 -12.06 44.89 -23.04
N VAL A 391 -10.89 45.14 -23.62
CA VAL A 391 -9.61 45.22 -22.88
C VAL A 391 -9.64 46.25 -21.75
N LYS A 392 -10.44 47.31 -21.88
CA LYS A 392 -10.61 48.35 -20.84
C LYS A 392 -11.31 47.82 -19.58
N GLU A 393 -12.40 47.08 -19.72
CA GLU A 393 -13.10 46.43 -18.58
C GLU A 393 -12.23 45.38 -17.90
N GLN A 394 -11.40 44.69 -18.67
CA GLN A 394 -10.45 43.73 -18.12
C GLN A 394 -9.42 44.38 -17.19
N ILE A 395 -8.86 45.51 -17.59
CA ILE A 395 -7.87 46.26 -16.81
C ILE A 395 -8.48 46.79 -15.50
N GLU A 396 -9.71 47.36 -15.55
CA GLU A 396 -10.40 47.92 -14.39
C GLU A 396 -10.70 46.83 -13.34
N ASN A 397 -11.26 45.72 -13.78
CA ASN A 397 -11.59 44.60 -12.91
C ASN A 397 -10.32 43.93 -12.28
N THR A 398 -9.19 43.94 -13.01
CA THR A 398 -7.90 43.48 -12.48
C THR A 398 -7.37 44.41 -11.40
N LYS A 399 -7.51 45.72 -11.58
CA LYS A 399 -7.08 46.69 -10.57
C LYS A 399 -7.89 46.57 -9.29
N GLN A 400 -9.23 46.41 -9.40
CA GLN A 400 -10.09 46.19 -8.23
C GLN A 400 -9.76 44.92 -7.48
N ALA A 401 -9.59 43.77 -8.18
CA ALA A 401 -9.22 42.51 -7.55
C ALA A 401 -7.84 42.54 -6.85
N ILE A 402 -6.86 43.26 -7.43
CA ILE A 402 -5.55 43.46 -6.80
C ILE A 402 -5.67 44.34 -5.56
N GLN A 403 -6.55 45.35 -5.59
CA GLN A 403 -6.75 46.25 -4.46
C GLN A 403 -7.44 45.55 -3.28
N GLU A 404 -8.46 44.74 -3.54
CA GLU A 404 -9.13 43.91 -2.54
C GLU A 404 -8.20 42.85 -1.93
N ALA A 405 -7.40 42.20 -2.76
CA ALA A 405 -6.40 41.20 -2.27
C ALA A 405 -5.31 41.88 -1.42
N LYS A 406 -4.90 43.13 -1.73
CA LYS A 406 -3.98 43.90 -0.90
C LYS A 406 -4.61 44.30 0.44
N GLN A 407 -5.85 44.74 0.45
CA GLN A 407 -6.58 45.07 1.67
C GLN A 407 -6.73 43.90 2.61
N GLN A 408 -7.17 42.75 2.10
CA GLN A 408 -7.30 41.53 2.89
C GLN A 408 -5.93 41.07 3.48
N LYS A 409 -4.84 41.25 2.74
CA LYS A 409 -3.50 40.90 3.22
C LYS A 409 -3.01 41.85 4.31
N VAL A 410 -3.35 43.13 4.22
CA VAL A 410 -3.07 44.16 5.24
C VAL A 410 -3.85 43.85 6.52
N GLU A 411 -5.14 43.54 6.43
CA GLU A 411 -5.98 43.15 7.58
C GLU A 411 -5.45 41.88 8.28
N GLN A 412 -5.07 40.84 7.50
CA GLN A 412 -4.47 39.64 8.07
C GLN A 412 -3.14 39.90 8.79
N LEU A 413 -2.31 40.76 8.21
CA LEU A 413 -1.05 41.19 8.84
C LEU A 413 -1.28 41.99 10.11
N GLN A 414 -2.25 42.91 10.11
CA GLN A 414 -2.62 43.66 11.32
C GLN A 414 -3.11 42.75 12.43
N LYS A 415 -4.00 41.81 12.13
CA LYS A 415 -4.51 40.84 13.08
C LYS A 415 -3.39 39.94 13.67
N SER A 416 -2.48 39.47 12.83
CA SER A 416 -1.33 38.67 13.31
C SER A 416 -0.34 39.50 14.16
N LEU A 417 -0.22 40.78 13.89
CA LEU A 417 0.61 41.71 14.65
C LEU A 417 -0.01 42.02 16.03
N GLU A 418 -1.32 42.17 16.11
CA GLU A 418 -2.06 42.35 17.37
C GLU A 418 -1.99 41.10 18.23
N GLU A 419 -2.18 39.91 17.65
CA GLU A 419 -2.02 38.64 18.37
C GLU A 419 -0.59 38.45 18.92
N SER A 420 0.41 38.84 18.13
CA SER A 420 1.81 38.79 18.55
C SER A 420 2.13 39.79 19.67
N ARG A 421 1.51 40.98 19.65
CA ARG A 421 1.63 41.99 20.72
C ARG A 421 0.96 41.53 22.01
N ALA A 422 -0.22 40.92 21.91
CA ALA A 422 -0.94 40.38 23.07
C ALA A 422 -0.10 39.27 23.75
N LYS A 423 0.44 38.33 22.99
CA LYS A 423 1.33 37.27 23.51
C LYS A 423 2.62 37.84 24.17
N ALA A 424 3.17 38.90 23.60
CA ALA A 424 4.35 39.55 24.16
C ALA A 424 4.04 40.30 25.46
N GLN A 425 2.83 40.83 25.63
CA GLN A 425 2.37 41.45 26.87
C GLN A 425 2.11 40.39 27.96
N GLU A 426 1.45 39.28 27.62
CA GLU A 426 1.28 38.15 28.53
C GLU A 426 2.61 37.60 29.04
N ALA A 427 3.57 37.39 28.14
CA ALA A 427 4.91 36.93 28.52
C ALA A 427 5.65 37.92 29.43
N LYS A 428 5.48 39.24 29.25
CA LYS A 428 6.03 40.25 30.15
C LYS A 428 5.39 40.19 31.54
N GLN A 429 4.06 40.01 31.59
CA GLN A 429 3.34 39.89 32.85
C GLN A 429 3.79 38.64 33.65
N GLN A 430 3.87 37.49 32.99
CA GLN A 430 4.35 36.25 33.59
C GLN A 430 5.79 36.39 34.12
N MET A 431 6.63 37.15 33.44
CA MET A 431 8.01 37.40 33.88
C MET A 431 8.07 38.35 35.08
N GLN A 432 7.14 39.31 35.18
CA GLN A 432 6.99 40.15 36.37
C GLN A 432 6.48 39.38 37.58
N ASP A 433 5.47 38.56 37.38
CA ASP A 433 4.87 37.72 38.45
C ASP A 433 5.90 36.70 38.97
N ALA A 434 6.71 36.11 38.09
CA ALA A 434 7.81 35.22 38.47
C ALA A 434 8.93 35.96 39.28
N LYS A 435 9.24 37.21 38.93
CA LYS A 435 10.19 38.04 39.68
C LYS A 435 9.68 38.41 41.08
N GLU A 436 8.39 38.72 41.18
CA GLU A 436 7.75 39.00 42.47
C GLU A 436 7.68 37.74 43.38
N GLY A 437 7.35 36.57 42.78
CA GLY A 437 7.39 35.28 43.45
C GLY A 437 8.78 34.94 44.02
N LEU A 438 9.82 35.17 43.22
CA LEU A 438 11.21 34.98 43.65
C LEU A 438 11.62 35.95 44.81
N LYS A 439 11.12 37.19 44.78
CA LYS A 439 11.38 38.19 45.82
C LYS A 439 10.71 37.81 47.16
N ASN A 440 9.48 37.28 47.05
CA ASN A 440 8.73 36.79 48.23
C ASN A 440 9.36 35.53 48.82
N LEU A 441 9.84 34.59 48.03
CA LEU A 441 10.60 33.42 48.48
C LEU A 441 11.90 33.81 49.19
N LYS A 442 12.60 34.83 48.70
CA LYS A 442 13.84 35.32 49.30
C LYS A 442 13.63 36.03 50.62
N ASN A 443 12.42 36.61 50.85
CA ASN A 443 12.02 37.22 52.12
C ASN A 443 11.52 36.21 53.15
N LEU A 444 11.06 35.04 52.73
CA LEU A 444 10.67 33.92 53.59
C LEU A 444 11.85 33.07 54.10
N LEU A 445 13.00 33.19 53.45
CA LEU A 445 14.22 32.46 53.74
C LEU A 445 15.24 33.31 54.57
N LYS A 446 14.86 34.52 54.97
CA LYS A 446 15.56 35.38 55.96
C LYS A 446 14.81 35.33 57.30
#